data_57bb0fa4668e8a7eb4aa5eeaa163e999
#
_entry.id   57bb0fa4668e8a7eb4aa5eeaa163e999
#
_cell.length_a   1.000
_cell.length_b   1.000
_cell.length_c   1.000
_cell.angle_alpha   90.00
_cell.angle_beta   90.00
_cell.angle_gamma   90.00
#
_symmetry.space_group_name_H-M   'P 1'
#
loop_
_entity.id
_entity.type
_entity.pdbx_description
1 polymer ?
#
loop_
_entity_poly.entity_id
_entity_poly.type
_entity_poly.pdbx_seq_one_letter_code
_entity_poly.pdbx_strand_id
1 'polypeptide(L)'
;MPAYTVNEDAVRHAKRLIDARRYVLRSRWQDVQPRAREQNAFLKTHSWDEYAAWHLGLTEGVAEESKARYAFVYGDFRRLHRMGLIACHYRAAEWRHKEIELAAHELLQYLDRKSASRRGGAARLGPS
;
A
#
# COMPACT_ATOMS: atom_id res chain seq x y z
N MET A 1 20.55 -6.93 -6.95
CA MET A 1 19.26 -6.35 -6.56
C MET A 1 18.26 -6.49 -7.67
N PRO A 2 17.05 -7.00 -7.37
CA PRO A 2 16.03 -7.07 -8.42
C PRO A 2 15.59 -5.67 -8.84
N ALA A 3 15.21 -5.53 -10.08
CA ALA A 3 14.63 -4.31 -10.61
C ALA A 3 13.12 -4.36 -10.40
N TYR A 4 12.55 -3.23 -10.02
CA TYR A 4 11.11 -3.12 -9.79
C TYR A 4 10.53 -2.00 -10.64
N THR A 5 9.30 -2.20 -11.09
CA THR A 5 8.52 -1.12 -11.68
C THR A 5 7.32 -0.84 -10.79
N VAL A 6 6.76 0.37 -10.89
CA VAL A 6 5.57 0.73 -10.12
C VAL A 6 4.37 -0.03 -10.67
N ASN A 7 3.57 -0.58 -9.76
CA ASN A 7 2.31 -1.21 -10.11
C ASN A 7 1.20 -0.16 -10.05
N GLU A 8 0.86 0.39 -11.19
CA GLU A 8 -0.14 1.47 -11.26
C GLU A 8 -1.52 1.01 -10.82
N ASP A 9 -1.86 -0.26 -11.03
CA ASP A 9 -3.12 -0.81 -10.55
C ASP A 9 -3.20 -0.76 -9.02
N ALA A 10 -2.08 -1.01 -8.36
CA ALA A 10 -2.03 -0.93 -6.90
C ALA A 10 -2.19 0.51 -6.42
N VAL A 11 -1.60 1.45 -7.12
CA VAL A 11 -1.76 2.88 -6.78
C VAL A 11 -3.23 3.26 -6.87
N ARG A 12 -3.90 2.88 -7.94
CA ARG A 12 -5.33 3.16 -8.10
C ARG A 12 -6.16 2.46 -7.02
N HIS A 13 -5.83 1.21 -6.71
CA HIS A 13 -6.53 0.46 -5.67
C HIS A 13 -6.37 1.13 -4.30
N ALA A 14 -5.15 1.57 -3.98
CA ALA A 14 -4.88 2.28 -2.73
C ALA A 14 -5.74 3.54 -2.61
N LYS A 15 -5.85 4.30 -3.70
CA LYS A 15 -6.68 5.52 -3.70
C LYS A 15 -8.15 5.19 -3.48
N ARG A 16 -8.65 4.12 -4.09
CA ARG A 16 -10.03 3.68 -3.86
C ARG A 16 -10.26 3.30 -2.40
N LEU A 17 -9.30 2.61 -1.79
CA LEU A 17 -9.41 2.27 -0.37
C LEU A 17 -9.45 3.51 0.50
N ILE A 18 -8.62 4.49 0.19
CA ILE A 18 -8.59 5.76 0.93
C ILE A 18 -9.92 6.47 0.78
N ASP A 19 -10.44 6.57 -0.43
CA ASP A 19 -11.73 7.24 -0.69
C ASP A 19 -12.87 6.54 0.01
N ALA A 20 -12.81 5.21 0.14
CA ALA A 20 -13.82 4.42 0.81
C ALA A 20 -13.65 4.37 2.33
N ARG A 21 -12.67 5.09 2.87
CA ARG A 21 -12.33 5.09 4.29
C ARG A 21 -11.91 3.72 4.81
N ARG A 22 -11.31 2.92 3.93
CA ARG A 22 -10.82 1.60 4.30
C ARG A 22 -9.32 1.66 4.57
N TYR A 23 -8.97 2.28 5.68
CA TYR A 23 -7.58 2.43 6.06
C TYR A 23 -7.43 2.45 7.58
N VAL A 24 -6.21 2.15 8.03
CA VAL A 24 -5.83 2.20 9.43
C VAL A 24 -4.67 3.18 9.54
N LEU A 25 -4.84 4.23 10.35
CA LEU A 25 -3.82 5.28 10.47
C LEU A 25 -2.71 4.91 11.42
N ARG A 26 -2.99 4.09 12.42
CA ARG A 26 -2.00 3.68 13.42
C ARG A 26 -2.08 2.19 13.61
N SER A 27 -0.97 1.52 13.37
CA SER A 27 -0.86 0.08 13.58
C SER A 27 0.59 -0.28 13.79
N ARG A 28 0.82 -1.43 14.39
CA ARG A 28 2.15 -2.02 14.46
C ARG A 28 2.31 -2.86 13.19
N TRP A 29 2.80 -2.21 12.14
CA TRP A 29 2.84 -2.83 10.81
C TRP A 29 3.50 -4.20 10.79
N GLN A 30 4.60 -4.37 11.53
CA GLN A 30 5.29 -5.64 11.55
C GLN A 30 4.44 -6.78 12.13
N ASP A 31 3.40 -6.43 12.91
CA ASP A 31 2.51 -7.43 13.49
C ASP A 31 1.32 -7.75 12.59
N VAL A 32 0.95 -6.81 11.70
CA VAL A 32 -0.25 -6.95 10.89
C VAL A 32 0.03 -7.15 9.39
N GLN A 33 1.26 -6.95 8.95
CA GLN A 33 1.58 -7.16 7.54
C GLN A 33 1.36 -8.63 7.17
N PRO A 34 0.84 -8.90 5.97
CA PRO A 34 0.56 -10.29 5.58
C PRO A 34 1.81 -11.14 5.53
N ARG A 35 1.73 -12.28 6.17
CA ARG A 35 2.79 -13.29 6.13
C ARG A 35 2.37 -14.40 5.18
N ALA A 36 3.23 -15.40 5.01
CA ALA A 36 2.97 -16.46 4.05
C ALA A 36 1.59 -17.10 4.24
N ARG A 37 1.18 -17.29 5.50
CA ARG A 37 -0.13 -17.90 5.79
C ARG A 37 -1.27 -17.04 5.22
N GLU A 38 -1.25 -15.73 5.49
CA GLU A 38 -2.30 -14.82 5.04
C GLU A 38 -2.26 -14.67 3.51
N GLN A 39 -1.07 -14.63 2.93
CA GLN A 39 -0.91 -14.56 1.48
C GLN A 39 -1.51 -15.78 0.80
N ASN A 40 -1.19 -16.96 1.33
CA ASN A 40 -1.69 -18.20 0.75
C ASN A 40 -3.21 -18.33 0.92
N ALA A 41 -3.74 -17.90 2.07
CA ALA A 41 -5.17 -17.91 2.30
C ALA A 41 -5.89 -16.99 1.33
N PHE A 42 -5.35 -15.81 1.09
CA PHE A 42 -5.93 -14.85 0.15
C PHE A 42 -5.95 -15.43 -1.26
N LEU A 43 -4.85 -16.04 -1.69
CA LEU A 43 -4.74 -16.59 -3.03
C LEU A 43 -5.64 -17.80 -3.28
N LYS A 44 -6.15 -18.44 -2.23
CA LYS A 44 -7.11 -19.54 -2.39
C LYS A 44 -8.46 -19.06 -2.90
N THR A 45 -8.81 -17.82 -2.62
CA THR A 45 -10.14 -17.29 -2.95
C THR A 45 -10.10 -16.04 -3.83
N HIS A 46 -8.92 -15.58 -4.20
CA HIS A 46 -8.75 -14.37 -5.00
C HIS A 46 -7.78 -14.61 -6.14
N SER A 47 -7.90 -13.81 -7.19
CA SER A 47 -7.03 -13.91 -8.35
C SER A 47 -5.65 -13.29 -8.08
N TRP A 48 -4.71 -13.56 -8.98
CA TRP A 48 -3.41 -12.92 -8.93
C TRP A 48 -3.52 -11.39 -9.14
N ASP A 49 -4.48 -10.96 -9.95
CA ASP A 49 -4.71 -9.51 -10.15
C ASP A 49 -5.16 -8.86 -8.85
N GLU A 50 -6.03 -9.52 -8.11
CA GLU A 50 -6.48 -9.02 -6.81
C GLU A 50 -5.33 -9.00 -5.79
N TYR A 51 -4.48 -10.02 -5.83
CA TYR A 51 -3.31 -10.07 -4.97
C TYR A 51 -2.33 -8.94 -5.33
N ALA A 52 -2.10 -8.74 -6.63
CA ALA A 52 -1.20 -7.71 -7.12
C ALA A 52 -1.61 -6.31 -6.66
N ALA A 53 -2.92 -6.06 -6.56
CA ALA A 53 -3.44 -4.74 -6.21
C ALA A 53 -2.98 -4.24 -4.83
N TRP A 54 -2.47 -5.12 -3.99
CA TRP A 54 -1.98 -4.78 -2.65
C TRP A 54 -0.48 -4.51 -2.61
N HIS A 55 0.19 -4.50 -3.76
CA HIS A 55 1.65 -4.38 -3.84
C HIS A 55 2.05 -3.27 -4.80
N LEU A 56 2.84 -2.32 -4.32
CA LEU A 56 3.24 -1.15 -5.12
C LEU A 56 4.30 -1.46 -6.17
N GLY A 57 5.00 -2.58 -6.05
CA GLY A 57 6.08 -2.92 -6.95
C GLY A 57 5.86 -4.22 -7.69
N LEU A 58 6.34 -4.24 -8.94
CA LEU A 58 6.37 -5.45 -9.77
C LEU A 58 7.84 -5.80 -10.01
N THR A 59 8.23 -7.03 -9.67
CA THR A 59 9.59 -7.50 -9.90
C THR A 59 9.75 -7.88 -11.37
N GLU A 60 10.69 -7.24 -12.04
CA GLU A 60 10.93 -7.49 -13.45
C GLU A 60 11.45 -8.91 -13.67
N GLY A 61 11.01 -9.53 -14.77
CA GLY A 61 11.49 -10.85 -15.16
C GLY A 61 10.92 -12.02 -14.39
N VAL A 62 9.94 -11.77 -13.53
CA VAL A 62 9.32 -12.81 -12.71
C VAL A 62 7.90 -13.06 -13.21
N ALA A 63 7.49 -14.32 -13.22
CA ALA A 63 6.18 -14.73 -13.71
C ALA A 63 5.04 -14.08 -12.93
N GLU A 64 3.99 -13.66 -13.65
CA GLU A 64 2.86 -12.98 -13.05
C GLU A 64 2.10 -13.83 -12.03
N GLU A 65 2.07 -15.13 -12.24
CA GLU A 65 1.39 -16.04 -11.33
C GLU A 65 2.37 -16.60 -10.30
N SER A 66 3.05 -15.68 -9.58
CA SER A 66 3.94 -16.05 -8.49
C SER A 66 3.99 -14.93 -7.47
N LYS A 67 4.20 -15.28 -6.21
CA LYS A 67 4.30 -14.28 -5.15
C LYS A 67 5.54 -13.42 -5.31
N ALA A 68 6.60 -13.96 -5.89
CA ALA A 68 7.86 -13.23 -6.07
C ALA A 68 7.70 -12.05 -7.03
N ARG A 69 6.68 -12.05 -7.88
CA ARG A 69 6.39 -10.95 -8.81
C ARG A 69 6.02 -9.68 -8.06
N TYR A 70 5.40 -9.79 -6.88
CA TYR A 70 4.78 -8.66 -6.20
C TYR A 70 5.53 -8.29 -4.93
N ALA A 71 5.86 -7.02 -4.81
CA ALA A 71 6.66 -6.49 -3.70
C ALA A 71 6.06 -5.20 -3.17
N PHE A 72 6.47 -4.80 -1.98
CA PHE A 72 6.03 -3.55 -1.36
C PHE A 72 4.53 -3.58 -1.02
N VAL A 73 4.16 -4.56 -0.20
CA VAL A 73 2.79 -4.66 0.29
C VAL A 73 2.48 -3.50 1.24
N TYR A 74 1.30 -2.89 1.09
CA TYR A 74 0.94 -1.70 1.86
C TYR A 74 -0.32 -1.87 2.71
N GLY A 75 -0.93 -3.05 2.69
CA GLY A 75 -2.16 -3.30 3.42
C GLY A 75 -2.24 -4.74 3.88
N ASP A 76 -3.35 -5.05 4.59
CA ASP A 76 -3.56 -6.36 5.19
C ASP A 76 -4.56 -7.21 4.40
N PHE A 77 -4.77 -6.90 3.11
CA PHE A 77 -5.75 -7.54 2.22
C PHE A 77 -7.20 -7.17 2.55
N ARG A 78 -7.41 -6.25 3.48
CA ARG A 78 -8.73 -5.70 3.81
C ARG A 78 -8.70 -4.19 3.81
N ARG A 79 -7.67 -3.61 4.44
CA ARG A 79 -7.53 -2.17 4.55
C ARG A 79 -6.09 -1.77 4.27
N LEU A 80 -5.94 -0.57 3.77
CA LEU A 80 -4.65 0.06 3.63
C LEU A 80 -4.14 0.44 5.03
N HIS A 81 -2.85 0.30 5.27
CA HIS A 81 -2.24 0.74 6.52
C HIS A 81 -1.28 1.89 6.23
N ARG A 82 -1.47 3.01 6.93
CA ARG A 82 -0.56 4.14 6.77
C ARG A 82 0.87 3.71 7.11
N MET A 83 1.02 2.89 8.15
CA MET A 83 2.34 2.39 8.53
C MET A 83 2.91 1.46 7.47
N GLY A 84 2.06 0.78 6.72
CA GLY A 84 2.49 -0.03 5.58
C GLY A 84 3.05 0.82 4.45
N LEU A 85 2.40 1.95 4.15
CA LEU A 85 2.90 2.88 3.16
C LEU A 85 4.24 3.50 3.59
N ILE A 86 4.36 3.82 4.87
CA ILE A 86 5.63 4.33 5.42
C ILE A 86 6.74 3.30 5.26
N ALA A 87 6.43 2.03 5.55
CA ALA A 87 7.41 0.95 5.40
C ALA A 87 7.83 0.80 3.93
N CYS A 88 6.88 0.89 3.00
CA CYS A 88 7.18 0.86 1.57
C CYS A 88 8.09 2.02 1.17
N HIS A 89 7.77 3.21 1.67
CA HIS A 89 8.56 4.40 1.38
C HIS A 89 10.00 4.25 1.84
N TYR A 90 10.18 3.83 3.09
CA TYR A 90 11.54 3.67 3.64
C TYR A 90 12.32 2.59 2.92
N ARG A 91 11.69 1.46 2.64
CA ARG A 91 12.37 0.37 1.96
C ARG A 91 12.77 0.77 0.54
N ALA A 92 11.88 1.45 -0.18
CA ALA A 92 12.19 1.91 -1.52
C ALA A 92 13.31 2.94 -1.53
N ALA A 93 13.31 3.86 -0.56
CA ALA A 93 14.37 4.85 -0.43
C ALA A 93 15.71 4.18 -0.10
N GLU A 94 15.71 3.25 0.84
CA GLU A 94 16.91 2.53 1.27
C GLU A 94 17.54 1.76 0.11
N TRP A 95 16.70 1.12 -0.72
CA TRP A 95 17.16 0.30 -1.83
C TRP A 95 17.19 1.06 -3.15
N ARG A 96 16.94 2.39 -3.11
CA ARG A 96 17.03 3.30 -4.26
C ARG A 96 16.05 2.97 -5.39
N HIS A 97 14.85 2.53 -5.04
CA HIS A 97 13.77 2.36 -6.00
C HIS A 97 12.93 3.64 -6.03
N LYS A 98 13.45 4.63 -6.75
CA LYS A 98 12.93 6.00 -6.73
C LYS A 98 11.45 6.10 -7.10
N GLU A 99 11.03 5.36 -8.11
CA GLU A 99 9.65 5.45 -8.57
C GLU A 99 8.67 4.90 -7.54
N ILE A 100 9.05 3.83 -6.85
CA ILE A 100 8.20 3.25 -5.81
C ILE A 100 8.19 4.17 -4.59
N GLU A 101 9.34 4.75 -4.27
CA GLU A 101 9.44 5.73 -3.20
C GLU A 101 8.48 6.89 -3.43
N LEU A 102 8.46 7.43 -4.66
CA LEU A 102 7.58 8.54 -5.02
C LEU A 102 6.12 8.12 -4.96
N ALA A 103 5.79 6.93 -5.46
CA ALA A 103 4.41 6.43 -5.41
C ALA A 103 3.92 6.32 -3.96
N ALA A 104 4.74 5.76 -3.07
CA ALA A 104 4.40 5.64 -1.66
C ALA A 104 4.23 7.01 -1.02
N HIS A 105 5.13 7.94 -1.36
CA HIS A 105 5.06 9.32 -0.85
C HIS A 105 3.76 10.00 -1.27
N GLU A 106 3.41 9.90 -2.53
CA GLU A 106 2.18 10.50 -3.05
C GLU A 106 0.94 9.91 -2.38
N LEU A 107 0.94 8.59 -2.16
CA LEU A 107 -0.17 7.93 -1.49
C LEU A 107 -0.27 8.37 -0.02
N LEU A 108 0.86 8.57 0.64
CA LEU A 108 0.86 9.10 2.01
C LEU A 108 0.27 10.50 2.06
N GLN A 109 0.65 11.35 1.10
CA GLN A 109 0.09 12.70 1.03
C GLN A 109 -1.42 12.67 0.75
N TYR A 110 -1.84 11.80 -0.16
CA TYR A 110 -3.25 11.65 -0.50
C TYR A 110 -4.04 11.19 0.73
N LEU A 111 -3.53 10.19 1.42
CA LEU A 111 -4.15 9.66 2.64
C LEU A 111 -4.25 10.75 3.72
N ASP A 112 -3.16 11.47 3.93
CA ASP A 112 -3.13 12.48 4.99
C ASP A 112 -4.08 13.62 4.70
N ARG A 113 -4.20 14.04 3.44
CA ARG A 113 -5.17 15.08 3.07
C ARG A 113 -6.60 14.60 3.29
N LYS A 114 -6.91 13.37 2.82
CA LYS A 114 -8.28 12.85 2.95
C LYS A 114 -8.66 12.60 4.40
N SER A 115 -7.76 12.00 5.18
CA SER A 115 -8.07 11.72 6.58
C SER A 115 -8.11 12.99 7.42
N ALA A 116 -7.23 13.93 7.16
CA ALA A 116 -7.24 15.22 7.85
C ALA A 116 -8.51 16.02 7.53
N SER A 117 -8.94 16.01 6.26
CA SER A 117 -10.17 16.68 5.85
C SER A 117 -11.37 16.13 6.60
N ARG A 118 -11.47 14.81 6.75
CA ARG A 118 -12.58 14.17 7.46
C ARG A 118 -12.55 14.45 8.95
N ARG A 119 -11.36 14.32 9.57
CA ARG A 119 -11.19 14.61 11.00
C ARG A 119 -11.28 16.09 11.28
N GLY A 120 -10.69 16.85 10.38
CA GLY A 120 -10.56 18.29 10.54
C GLY A 120 -11.81 19.05 10.19
N GLY A 121 -12.82 18.41 9.61
CA GLY A 121 -14.07 19.08 9.34
C GLY A 121 -14.62 19.76 10.59
N ALA A 122 -14.65 19.03 11.69
CA ALA A 122 -15.09 19.59 12.96
C ALA A 122 -14.08 20.59 13.53
N ALA A 123 -12.80 20.27 13.42
CA ALA A 123 -11.76 21.13 13.96
C ALA A 123 -11.66 22.46 13.22
N ARG A 124 -11.87 22.43 11.92
CA ARG A 124 -11.78 23.65 11.13
C ARG A 124 -12.98 24.57 11.27
N LEU A 125 -14.05 24.04 11.82
CA LEU A 125 -15.20 24.87 12.15
C LEU A 125 -14.94 25.69 13.39
N GLY A 126 -13.83 25.43 14.08
CA GLY A 126 -13.39 26.27 15.15
C GLY A 126 -12.82 27.55 14.60
N PRO A 127 -12.23 28.36 15.45
CA PRO A 127 -11.76 29.71 15.10
C PRO A 127 -10.50 29.67 14.28
N SER A 128 -10.52 29.08 13.18
CA SER A 128 -9.37 29.05 12.30
C SER A 128 -9.29 30.33 11.45
#